data_991a961f6eeda549e44d482c2403ad5f
#
_entry.id   991a961f6eeda549e44d482c2403ad5f
#
_cell.length_a   1.000
_cell.length_b   1.000
_cell.length_c   1.000
_cell.angle_alpha   90.00
_cell.angle_beta   90.00
_cell.angle_gamma   90.00
#
_symmetry.space_group_name_H-M   'P 1'
#
loop_
_entity.id
_entity.type
_entity.pdbx_description
1 polymer ?
#
loop_
_entity_poly.entity_id
_entity_poly.type
_entity_poly.pdbx_seq_one_letter_code
_entity_poly.pdbx_strand_id
1 'polypeptide(L)'
;EQAEDSSFSATEKVQIDRILNDEKGWKSMGWNFERVDGGNPFLLNGIGGGGNNKEGEVDVVLHLKSREEMKKIFPQAHLQGLSITDMGSRPMNIYFDAQNWNYPPSEFEGTKEQYRQYLVQHEMGHVIGYDHQHPDGSRGEVVHGIDGTLKKDIKKVPDQNCPVMYQQSRGTRGWCRVNPWVSLENKK
;
A
#
# COMPACT_ATOMS: atom_id res chain seq x y z
N GLU A 1 -1.23 -29.21 4.32
CA GLU A 1 -0.89 -27.77 4.09
C GLU A 1 -0.92 -27.54 2.58
N GLN A 2 -2.00 -26.94 2.07
CA GLN A 2 -2.07 -26.54 0.67
C GLN A 2 -1.11 -25.37 0.51
N ALA A 3 -0.17 -25.48 -0.42
CA ALA A 3 0.64 -24.34 -0.85
C ALA A 3 -0.36 -23.27 -1.34
N GLU A 4 -0.44 -22.15 -0.63
CA GLU A 4 -1.25 -21.02 -1.07
C GLU A 4 -0.72 -20.57 -2.43
N ASP A 5 -1.62 -20.48 -3.41
CA ASP A 5 -1.29 -20.01 -4.75
C ASP A 5 -0.76 -18.58 -4.61
N SER A 6 0.52 -18.39 -4.88
CA SER A 6 1.23 -17.12 -4.74
C SER A 6 1.03 -16.20 -5.95
N SER A 7 -0.10 -16.32 -6.64
CA SER A 7 -0.47 -15.45 -7.76
C SER A 7 -1.87 -14.84 -7.59
N PHE A 8 -2.05 -13.63 -8.13
CA PHE A 8 -3.38 -13.02 -8.17
C PHE A 8 -4.29 -13.74 -9.14
N SER A 9 -5.48 -14.13 -8.67
CA SER A 9 -6.56 -14.61 -9.52
C SER A 9 -7.05 -13.53 -10.48
N ALA A 10 -7.75 -13.92 -11.54
CA ALA A 10 -8.35 -12.97 -12.48
C ALA A 10 -9.29 -11.97 -11.79
N THR A 11 -10.07 -12.42 -10.80
CA THR A 11 -10.97 -11.55 -10.03
C THR A 11 -10.19 -10.53 -9.19
N GLU A 12 -9.08 -10.93 -8.58
CA GLU A 12 -8.24 -10.04 -7.79
C GLU A 12 -7.52 -9.01 -8.67
N LYS A 13 -7.09 -9.39 -9.86
CA LYS A 13 -6.54 -8.45 -10.83
C LYS A 13 -7.55 -7.37 -11.20
N VAL A 14 -8.81 -7.74 -11.49
CA VAL A 14 -9.90 -6.77 -11.74
C VAL A 14 -10.17 -5.89 -10.51
N GLN A 15 -10.11 -6.47 -9.31
CA GLN A 15 -10.25 -5.70 -8.07
C GLN A 15 -9.14 -4.66 -7.92
N ILE A 16 -7.90 -5.03 -8.17
CA ILE A 16 -6.74 -4.12 -8.12
C ILE A 16 -6.91 -2.97 -9.12
N ASP A 17 -7.32 -3.28 -10.36
CA ASP A 17 -7.55 -2.25 -11.39
C ASP A 17 -8.61 -1.24 -10.95
N ARG A 18 -9.71 -1.72 -10.35
CA ARG A 18 -10.76 -0.84 -9.80
C ARG A 18 -10.25 0.02 -8.66
N ILE A 19 -9.45 -0.55 -7.74
CA ILE A 19 -8.89 0.18 -6.61
C ILE A 19 -7.95 1.29 -7.09
N LEU A 20 -7.03 0.99 -8.01
CA LEU A 20 -6.05 1.95 -8.51
C LEU A 20 -6.70 3.10 -9.29
N ASN A 21 -7.78 2.81 -10.04
CA ASN A 21 -8.47 3.78 -10.87
C ASN A 21 -9.76 4.35 -10.23
N ASP A 22 -9.97 4.15 -8.92
CA ASP A 22 -11.07 4.78 -8.19
C ASP A 22 -10.81 6.28 -7.98
N GLU A 23 -11.85 7.10 -8.18
CA GLU A 23 -11.79 8.55 -7.99
C GLU A 23 -11.46 8.98 -6.54
N LYS A 24 -11.58 8.08 -5.57
CA LYS A 24 -11.17 8.30 -4.17
C LYS A 24 -9.70 7.99 -3.92
N GLY A 25 -9.03 7.33 -4.87
CA GLY A 25 -7.62 6.96 -4.79
C GLY A 25 -6.69 8.02 -5.39
N TRP A 26 -5.51 7.58 -5.80
CA TRP A 26 -4.48 8.42 -6.42
C TRP A 26 -4.94 9.06 -7.73
N LYS A 27 -5.98 8.50 -8.37
CA LYS A 27 -6.61 9.11 -9.54
C LYS A 27 -7.11 10.53 -9.23
N SER A 28 -7.62 10.79 -8.03
CA SER A 28 -8.02 12.12 -7.57
C SER A 28 -6.86 13.13 -7.57
N MET A 29 -5.62 12.64 -7.57
CA MET A 29 -4.39 13.41 -7.60
C MET A 29 -3.79 13.51 -9.04
N GLY A 30 -4.53 13.01 -10.05
CA GLY A 30 -4.12 13.06 -11.45
C GLY A 30 -3.27 11.88 -11.91
N TRP A 31 -3.18 10.79 -11.12
CA TRP A 31 -2.51 9.56 -11.54
C TRP A 31 -3.46 8.62 -12.27
N ASN A 32 -2.96 7.96 -13.31
CA ASN A 32 -3.64 6.87 -13.99
C ASN A 32 -2.74 5.64 -14.01
N PHE A 33 -3.36 4.47 -13.87
CA PHE A 33 -2.65 3.20 -13.78
C PHE A 33 -3.21 2.26 -14.85
N GLU A 34 -2.36 1.80 -15.74
CA GLU A 34 -2.74 0.91 -16.83
C GLU A 34 -2.04 -0.43 -16.69
N ARG A 35 -2.82 -1.50 -16.62
CA ARG A 35 -2.31 -2.87 -16.56
C ARG A 35 -1.80 -3.30 -17.93
N VAL A 36 -0.59 -3.85 -17.98
CA VAL A 36 0.02 -4.34 -19.22
C VAL A 36 -0.35 -5.81 -19.44
N ASP A 37 -0.86 -6.14 -20.62
CA ASP A 37 -1.14 -7.50 -21.11
C ASP A 37 -1.94 -8.41 -20.14
N GLY A 38 -2.81 -7.84 -19.31
CA GLY A 38 -3.58 -8.58 -18.31
C GLY A 38 -2.74 -9.24 -17.22
N GLY A 39 -1.43 -8.96 -17.20
CA GLY A 39 -0.46 -9.48 -16.23
C GLY A 39 -0.46 -8.70 -14.91
N ASN A 40 0.67 -8.69 -14.24
CA ASN A 40 0.91 -7.93 -13.00
C ASN A 40 1.68 -6.62 -13.22
N PRO A 41 2.31 -6.36 -14.39
CA PRO A 41 2.95 -5.08 -14.67
C PRO A 41 1.94 -3.95 -14.91
N PHE A 42 2.35 -2.71 -14.54
CA PHE A 42 1.58 -1.49 -14.76
C PHE A 42 2.43 -0.37 -15.35
N LEU A 43 1.78 0.45 -16.16
CA LEU A 43 2.25 1.77 -16.59
C LEU A 43 1.60 2.83 -15.72
N LEU A 44 2.39 3.84 -15.37
CA LEU A 44 1.95 4.98 -14.57
C LEU A 44 1.98 6.25 -15.42
N ASN A 45 0.85 6.93 -15.51
CA ASN A 45 0.73 8.23 -16.16
C ASN A 45 0.21 9.24 -15.14
N GLY A 46 0.98 10.29 -14.83
CA GLY A 46 0.60 11.29 -13.85
C GLY A 46 1.09 12.70 -14.17
N ILE A 47 0.47 13.69 -13.54
CA ILE A 47 0.78 15.12 -13.73
C ILE A 47 2.21 15.47 -13.28
N GLY A 48 2.86 14.62 -12.50
CA GLY A 48 4.22 14.81 -12.00
C GLY A 48 5.35 14.20 -12.84
N GLY A 49 5.06 13.66 -14.04
CA GLY A 49 6.10 13.14 -14.93
C GLY A 49 6.82 11.87 -14.41
N GLY A 50 6.11 11.00 -13.74
CA GLY A 50 6.68 9.78 -13.13
C GLY A 50 7.10 8.66 -14.10
N GLY A 51 6.88 8.81 -15.39
CA GLY A 51 7.33 7.87 -16.40
C GLY A 51 8.60 8.38 -17.09
N ASN A 52 9.77 8.15 -16.47
CA ASN A 52 11.05 8.28 -17.21
C ASN A 52 11.35 7.03 -18.03
N ASN A 53 10.35 6.18 -18.26
CA ASN A 53 10.54 4.94 -18.96
C ASN A 53 10.51 5.17 -20.46
N LYS A 54 11.37 4.48 -21.17
CA LYS A 54 11.33 4.40 -22.63
C LYS A 54 10.01 3.77 -23.04
N GLU A 55 9.52 4.13 -24.20
CA GLU A 55 8.28 3.57 -24.76
C GLU A 55 8.28 2.03 -24.64
N GLY A 56 7.29 1.46 -23.94
CA GLY A 56 7.17 0.02 -23.70
C GLY A 56 7.80 -0.52 -22.41
N GLU A 57 8.49 0.28 -21.60
CA GLU A 57 8.98 -0.15 -20.29
C GLU A 57 7.89 0.03 -19.23
N VAL A 58 7.65 -1.03 -18.44
CA VAL A 58 6.70 -0.98 -17.32
C VAL A 58 7.31 -0.25 -16.12
N ASP A 59 6.48 0.44 -15.35
CA ASP A 59 6.91 1.23 -14.19
C ASP A 59 6.97 0.40 -12.91
N VAL A 60 5.98 -0.48 -12.71
CA VAL A 60 5.86 -1.29 -11.50
C VAL A 60 5.29 -2.67 -11.80
N VAL A 61 5.75 -3.66 -11.05
CA VAL A 61 5.22 -5.04 -11.08
C VAL A 61 4.68 -5.40 -9.70
N LEU A 62 3.47 -5.95 -9.67
CA LEU A 62 2.82 -6.41 -8.45
C LEU A 62 3.02 -7.92 -8.27
N HIS A 63 3.44 -8.33 -7.08
CA HIS A 63 3.65 -9.72 -6.70
C HIS A 63 2.78 -10.08 -5.50
N LEU A 64 2.12 -11.22 -5.56
CA LEU A 64 1.53 -11.86 -4.39
C LEU A 64 2.48 -12.99 -3.98
N LYS A 65 2.98 -12.98 -2.75
CA LYS A 65 4.01 -13.89 -2.28
C LYS A 65 3.59 -14.54 -0.97
N SER A 66 3.83 -15.85 -0.86
CA SER A 66 3.68 -16.55 0.42
C SER A 66 4.62 -15.94 1.46
N ARG A 67 4.28 -16.10 2.74
CA ARG A 67 5.13 -15.61 3.84
C ARG A 67 6.53 -16.20 3.81
N GLU A 68 6.68 -17.42 3.34
CA GLU A 68 7.98 -18.06 3.21
C GLU A 68 8.81 -17.47 2.07
N GLU A 69 8.18 -17.15 0.93
CA GLU A 69 8.85 -16.44 -0.16
C GLU A 69 9.25 -15.03 0.29
N MET A 70 8.36 -14.31 0.99
CA MET A 70 8.66 -13.00 1.56
C MET A 70 9.89 -13.04 2.48
N LYS A 71 10.01 -14.06 3.34
CA LYS A 71 11.17 -14.25 4.23
C LYS A 71 12.47 -14.47 3.47
N LYS A 72 12.42 -15.13 2.31
CA LYS A 72 13.61 -15.34 1.45
C LYS A 72 14.02 -14.07 0.75
N ILE A 73 13.06 -13.27 0.27
CA ILE A 73 13.31 -12.01 -0.44
C ILE A 73 13.75 -10.93 0.56
N PHE A 74 13.07 -10.84 1.72
CA PHE A 74 13.28 -9.84 2.76
C PHE A 74 13.56 -10.54 4.12
N PRO A 75 14.80 -10.99 4.37
CA PRO A 75 15.13 -11.77 5.57
C PRO A 75 15.12 -10.95 6.87
N GLN A 76 15.00 -9.61 6.78
CA GLN A 76 15.02 -8.74 7.95
C GLN A 76 13.78 -8.96 8.83
N ALA A 77 13.99 -9.26 10.11
CA ALA A 77 12.93 -9.63 11.04
C ALA A 77 11.83 -8.56 11.17
N HIS A 78 12.17 -7.28 11.07
CA HIS A 78 11.21 -6.17 11.20
C HIS A 78 10.28 -6.04 9.98
N LEU A 79 10.63 -6.66 8.84
CA LEU A 79 9.81 -6.66 7.61
C LEU A 79 8.85 -7.85 7.53
N GLN A 80 8.91 -8.78 8.49
CA GLN A 80 8.08 -9.99 8.45
C GLN A 80 6.60 -9.66 8.63
N GLY A 81 5.77 -10.24 7.75
CA GLY A 81 4.32 -10.03 7.75
C GLY A 81 3.88 -8.65 7.25
N LEU A 82 4.73 -7.95 6.51
CA LEU A 82 4.39 -6.70 5.83
C LEU A 82 4.32 -6.93 4.31
N SER A 83 3.52 -6.11 3.63
CA SER A 83 3.71 -5.85 2.20
C SER A 83 4.82 -4.81 2.05
N ILE A 84 5.55 -4.87 0.95
CA ILE A 84 6.79 -4.09 0.79
C ILE A 84 6.88 -3.58 -0.64
N THR A 85 7.15 -2.28 -0.78
CA THR A 85 7.51 -1.67 -2.05
C THR A 85 9.03 -1.55 -2.18
N ASP A 86 9.61 -2.25 -3.17
CA ASP A 86 11.02 -2.10 -3.56
C ASP A 86 11.14 -1.00 -4.62
N MET A 87 11.62 0.16 -4.18
CA MET A 87 11.87 1.32 -5.04
C MET A 87 13.28 1.32 -5.65
N GLY A 88 14.14 0.40 -5.24
CA GLY A 88 15.53 0.31 -5.71
C GLY A 88 15.68 -0.36 -7.07
N SER A 89 14.70 -1.16 -7.49
CA SER A 89 14.70 -1.86 -8.77
C SER A 89 14.02 -1.05 -9.88
N ARG A 90 14.26 -1.48 -11.14
CA ARG A 90 13.54 -0.98 -12.32
C ARG A 90 13.17 -2.19 -13.20
N PRO A 91 11.86 -2.44 -13.44
CA PRO A 91 10.70 -1.76 -12.83
C PRO A 91 10.71 -1.87 -11.30
N MET A 92 10.02 -0.94 -10.63
CA MET A 92 9.76 -1.06 -9.19
C MET A 92 8.91 -2.29 -8.90
N ASN A 93 8.99 -2.84 -7.69
CA ASN A 93 8.24 -4.02 -7.34
C ASN A 93 7.44 -3.79 -6.05
N ILE A 94 6.17 -4.21 -6.06
CA ILE A 94 5.33 -4.29 -4.87
C ILE A 94 5.12 -5.76 -4.54
N TYR A 95 5.48 -6.15 -3.33
CA TYR A 95 5.29 -7.50 -2.81
C TYR A 95 4.20 -7.51 -1.75
N PHE A 96 3.06 -8.14 -2.06
CA PHE A 96 1.98 -8.34 -1.11
C PHE A 96 2.16 -9.68 -0.38
N ASP A 97 2.08 -9.68 0.95
CA ASP A 97 2.04 -10.92 1.75
C ASP A 97 0.70 -11.61 1.54
N ALA A 98 0.70 -12.81 0.94
CA ALA A 98 -0.52 -13.55 0.58
C ALA A 98 -1.37 -13.92 1.80
N GLN A 99 -0.76 -14.16 2.97
CA GLN A 99 -1.51 -14.44 4.18
C GLN A 99 -2.31 -13.22 4.62
N ASN A 100 -1.68 -12.05 4.67
CA ASN A 100 -2.38 -10.82 5.06
C ASN A 100 -3.37 -10.36 3.98
N TRP A 101 -3.08 -10.59 2.70
CA TRP A 101 -4.00 -10.34 1.61
C TRP A 101 -5.31 -11.13 1.76
N ASN A 102 -5.21 -12.40 2.18
CA ASN A 102 -6.35 -13.29 2.37
C ASN A 102 -7.01 -13.16 3.74
N TYR A 103 -6.22 -12.89 4.76
CA TYR A 103 -6.61 -12.79 6.16
C TYR A 103 -5.96 -11.56 6.78
N PRO A 104 -6.64 -10.39 6.71
CA PRO A 104 -6.11 -9.15 7.27
C PRO A 104 -5.67 -9.33 8.72
N PRO A 105 -4.60 -8.64 9.17
CA PRO A 105 -4.20 -8.65 10.57
C PRO A 105 -5.36 -8.27 11.50
N SER A 106 -5.43 -8.92 12.65
CA SER A 106 -6.49 -8.67 13.66
C SER A 106 -6.51 -7.22 14.15
N GLU A 107 -5.38 -6.54 14.05
CA GLU A 107 -5.20 -5.14 14.40
C GLU A 107 -5.83 -4.17 13.40
N PHE A 108 -6.09 -4.62 12.17
CA PHE A 108 -6.76 -3.79 11.17
C PHE A 108 -8.26 -3.68 11.49
N GLU A 109 -8.74 -2.49 11.80
CA GLU A 109 -10.09 -2.21 12.29
C GLU A 109 -11.12 -2.09 11.16
N GLY A 110 -10.94 -2.77 10.04
CA GLY A 110 -11.80 -2.74 8.86
C GLY A 110 -12.12 -4.11 8.28
N THR A 111 -12.86 -4.12 7.17
CA THR A 111 -13.17 -5.34 6.42
C THR A 111 -11.98 -5.80 5.58
N LYS A 112 -11.99 -7.06 5.13
CA LYS A 112 -11.00 -7.59 4.18
C LYS A 112 -10.93 -6.74 2.89
N GLU A 113 -12.06 -6.28 2.40
CA GLU A 113 -12.09 -5.43 1.21
C GLU A 113 -11.42 -4.08 1.47
N GLN A 114 -11.72 -3.43 2.59
CA GLN A 114 -11.07 -2.19 3.00
C GLN A 114 -9.57 -2.38 3.21
N TYR A 115 -9.15 -3.53 3.73
CA TYR A 115 -7.74 -3.85 3.88
C TYR A 115 -7.02 -3.92 2.53
N ARG A 116 -7.59 -4.63 1.56
CA ARG A 116 -7.04 -4.73 0.20
C ARG A 116 -7.00 -3.37 -0.50
N GLN A 117 -8.06 -2.57 -0.37
CA GLN A 117 -8.10 -1.20 -0.88
C GLN A 117 -6.98 -0.35 -0.27
N TYR A 118 -6.87 -0.36 1.06
CA TYR A 118 -5.81 0.33 1.78
C TYR A 118 -4.42 -0.11 1.31
N LEU A 119 -4.19 -1.42 1.27
CA LEU A 119 -2.88 -1.99 0.98
C LEU A 119 -2.40 -1.61 -0.44
N VAL A 120 -3.27 -1.76 -1.44
CA VAL A 120 -2.96 -1.40 -2.83
C VAL A 120 -2.67 0.11 -2.96
N GLN A 121 -3.48 0.96 -2.34
CA GLN A 121 -3.28 2.40 -2.39
C GLN A 121 -2.02 2.84 -1.62
N HIS A 122 -1.73 2.22 -0.47
CA HIS A 122 -0.56 2.50 0.36
C HIS A 122 0.74 2.18 -0.37
N GLU A 123 0.88 0.95 -0.86
CA GLU A 123 2.09 0.52 -1.56
C GLU A 123 2.29 1.28 -2.88
N MET A 124 1.20 1.54 -3.62
CA MET A 124 1.29 2.38 -4.82
C MET A 124 1.67 3.83 -4.48
N GLY A 125 1.29 4.32 -3.31
CA GLY A 125 1.72 5.61 -2.80
C GLY A 125 3.24 5.73 -2.71
N HIS A 126 3.92 4.67 -2.24
CA HIS A 126 5.38 4.63 -2.23
C HIS A 126 5.97 4.67 -3.65
N VAL A 127 5.39 3.94 -4.61
CA VAL A 127 5.84 3.96 -6.01
C VAL A 127 5.81 5.37 -6.61
N ILE A 128 4.77 6.14 -6.31
CA ILE A 128 4.61 7.53 -6.80
C ILE A 128 5.28 8.59 -5.89
N GLY A 129 6.13 8.14 -4.93
CA GLY A 129 7.02 9.02 -4.17
C GLY A 129 6.48 9.53 -2.84
N TYR A 130 5.43 8.91 -2.29
CA TYR A 130 4.92 9.29 -0.96
C TYR A 130 5.56 8.44 0.13
N ASP A 131 6.07 9.10 1.17
CA ASP A 131 6.52 8.49 2.41
C ASP A 131 5.37 8.26 3.38
N HIS A 132 5.64 7.46 4.44
CA HIS A 132 4.71 7.27 5.53
C HIS A 132 4.28 8.61 6.16
N GLN A 133 3.02 8.66 6.58
CA GLN A 133 2.43 9.78 7.28
C GLN A 133 1.97 9.36 8.67
N HIS A 134 1.94 10.33 9.59
CA HIS A 134 1.32 10.18 10.91
C HIS A 134 -0.21 10.34 10.83
N PRO A 135 -0.96 9.95 11.87
CA PRO A 135 -2.43 10.10 11.88
C PRO A 135 -2.92 11.52 11.63
N ASP A 136 -2.17 12.53 12.05
CA ASP A 136 -2.47 13.96 11.85
C ASP A 136 -2.02 14.50 10.48
N GLY A 137 -1.54 13.63 9.59
CA GLY A 137 -1.07 13.99 8.25
C GLY A 137 0.34 14.54 8.18
N SER A 138 1.03 14.73 9.32
CA SER A 138 2.44 15.11 9.30
C SER A 138 3.31 13.99 8.73
N ARG A 139 4.45 14.36 8.12
CA ARG A 139 5.36 13.38 7.48
C ARG A 139 6.39 12.87 8.48
N GLY A 140 6.82 11.63 8.28
CA GLY A 140 7.91 11.02 9.01
C GLY A 140 7.71 9.53 9.21
N GLU A 141 8.78 8.86 9.59
CA GLU A 141 8.73 7.45 9.93
C GLU A 141 7.85 7.26 11.17
N VAL A 142 6.79 6.47 11.03
CA VAL A 142 5.95 6.08 12.16
C VAL A 142 6.73 5.06 12.99
N VAL A 143 7.60 5.55 13.85
CA VAL A 143 8.25 4.69 14.83
C VAL A 143 7.24 4.42 15.93
N HIS A 144 6.54 3.30 15.81
CA HIS A 144 5.88 2.72 16.98
C HIS A 144 6.99 2.29 17.95
N GLY A 145 6.99 2.84 19.14
CA GLY A 145 7.77 2.29 20.24
C GLY A 145 7.41 0.80 20.43
N ILE A 146 8.29 0.05 21.07
CA ILE A 146 8.06 -1.39 21.42
C ILE A 146 6.72 -1.57 22.16
N ASP A 147 6.26 -0.55 22.88
CA ASP A 147 4.98 -0.46 23.59
C ASP A 147 3.82 0.07 22.70
N GLY A 148 4.09 0.35 21.42
CA GLY A 148 3.11 0.89 20.48
C GLY A 148 2.78 2.38 20.68
N THR A 149 3.56 3.11 21.48
CA THR A 149 3.41 4.56 21.61
C THR A 149 4.04 5.25 20.41
N LEU A 150 3.31 6.23 19.84
CA LEU A 150 3.88 7.14 18.85
C LEU A 150 4.79 8.16 19.56
N LYS A 151 5.80 8.66 18.84
CA LYS A 151 6.66 9.72 19.37
C LYS A 151 5.84 10.94 19.82
N LYS A 152 6.33 11.62 20.81
CA LYS A 152 5.72 12.57 21.73
C LYS A 152 4.91 13.74 21.15
N ASP A 153 5.01 13.99 19.84
CA ASP A 153 4.45 15.23 19.24
C ASP A 153 3.32 14.96 18.21
N ILE A 154 2.90 13.68 18.05
CA ILE A 154 1.85 13.32 17.10
C ILE A 154 0.49 13.48 17.76
N LYS A 155 -0.40 14.22 17.11
CA LYS A 155 -1.75 14.45 17.62
C LYS A 155 -2.67 13.29 17.29
N LYS A 156 -3.45 12.85 18.27
CA LYS A 156 -4.61 11.99 18.03
C LYS A 156 -5.69 12.80 17.33
N VAL A 157 -6.25 12.23 16.29
CA VAL A 157 -7.34 12.81 15.49
C VAL A 157 -8.47 11.79 15.31
N PRO A 158 -9.09 11.29 16.41
CA PRO A 158 -9.98 10.13 16.38
C PRO A 158 -11.22 10.34 15.50
N ASP A 159 -11.59 11.58 15.26
CA ASP A 159 -12.74 11.95 14.42
C ASP A 159 -12.37 12.16 12.94
N GLN A 160 -11.09 12.06 12.59
CA GLN A 160 -10.61 12.20 11.22
C GLN A 160 -10.27 10.85 10.61
N ASN A 161 -10.29 10.78 9.29
CA ASN A 161 -9.81 9.61 8.56
C ASN A 161 -8.29 9.54 8.60
N CYS A 162 -7.75 8.34 8.76
CA CYS A 162 -6.31 8.13 8.65
C CYS A 162 -5.83 8.50 7.24
N PRO A 163 -4.66 9.14 7.10
CA PRO A 163 -3.99 9.21 5.80
C PRO A 163 -3.75 7.80 5.25
N VAL A 164 -3.91 7.61 3.94
CA VAL A 164 -3.64 6.30 3.32
C VAL A 164 -2.20 5.86 3.54
N MET A 165 -1.25 6.80 3.63
CA MET A 165 0.16 6.53 3.92
C MET A 165 0.47 6.30 5.41
N TYR A 166 -0.53 6.31 6.30
CA TYR A 166 -0.36 5.83 7.67
C TYR A 166 -0.37 4.30 7.69
N GLN A 167 0.50 3.67 8.50
CA GLN A 167 0.60 2.21 8.61
C GLN A 167 -0.61 1.58 9.33
N GLN A 168 -1.77 1.64 8.72
CA GLN A 168 -3.03 1.16 9.28
C GLN A 168 -3.06 -0.36 9.50
N SER A 169 -2.20 -1.13 8.81
CA SER A 169 -2.05 -2.58 8.99
C SER A 169 -1.63 -2.98 10.42
N ARG A 170 -1.05 -2.06 11.17
CA ARG A 170 -0.66 -2.24 12.59
C ARG A 170 -1.71 -1.73 13.58
N GLY A 171 -2.91 -1.41 13.09
CA GLY A 171 -4.01 -0.84 13.84
C GLY A 171 -3.95 0.67 13.98
N THR A 172 -5.12 1.30 13.98
CA THR A 172 -5.22 2.75 14.17
C THR A 172 -5.18 3.15 15.64
N ARG A 173 -5.50 2.21 16.55
CA ARG A 173 -5.47 2.37 18.02
C ARG A 173 -6.22 3.62 18.50
N GLY A 174 -7.27 3.99 17.80
CA GLY A 174 -8.05 5.20 18.09
C GLY A 174 -7.32 6.52 17.84
N TRP A 175 -6.23 6.50 17.10
CA TRP A 175 -5.55 7.71 16.66
C TRP A 175 -6.28 8.44 15.53
N CYS A 176 -6.88 7.68 14.62
CA CYS A 176 -7.72 8.14 13.52
C CYS A 176 -8.65 6.99 13.09
N ARG A 177 -9.61 7.24 12.24
CA ARG A 177 -10.51 6.20 11.69
C ARG A 177 -9.88 5.52 10.49
N VAL A 178 -10.01 4.20 10.38
CA VAL A 178 -9.58 3.43 9.21
C VAL A 178 -10.07 4.07 7.92
N ASN A 179 -9.16 4.28 6.99
CA ASN A 179 -9.47 4.88 5.70
C ASN A 179 -8.56 4.28 4.61
N PRO A 180 -9.13 3.55 3.64
CA PRO A 180 -8.37 2.96 2.54
C PRO A 180 -8.07 3.93 1.40
N TRP A 181 -8.54 5.17 1.46
CA TRP A 181 -8.52 6.10 0.34
C TRP A 181 -7.60 7.30 0.56
N VAL A 182 -7.19 7.89 -0.55
CA VAL A 182 -6.44 9.16 -0.53
C VAL A 182 -7.36 10.27 -0.05
N SER A 183 -7.08 10.81 1.12
CA SER A 183 -7.87 11.92 1.64
C SER A 183 -7.52 13.22 0.94
N LEU A 184 -8.52 13.88 0.37
CA LEU A 184 -8.35 15.20 -0.26
C LEU A 184 -7.98 16.28 0.76
N GLU A 185 -8.22 16.05 2.04
CA GLU A 185 -7.94 16.98 3.14
C GLU A 185 -6.43 17.12 3.44
N ASN A 186 -5.61 16.17 2.97
CA ASN A 186 -4.16 16.17 3.16
C ASN A 186 -3.39 16.80 1.97
N LYS A 187 -4.07 17.56 1.12
CA LYS A 187 -3.49 18.29 -0.04
C LYS A 187 -2.79 19.60 0.35
N LYS A 188 -2.21 19.71 1.53
CA LYS A 188 -1.44 20.92 1.90
C LYS A 188 0.05 20.66 1.98
#